data_ffea5214c41c5aed7d92f8288efef45a
#
_entry.id   ffea5214c41c5aed7d92f8288efef45a
#
_cell.length_a   1.000
_cell.length_b   1.000
_cell.length_c   1.000
_cell.angle_alpha   90.00
_cell.angle_beta   90.00
_cell.angle_gamma   90.00
#
_symmetry.space_group_name_H-M   'P 1'
#
loop_
_entity.id
_entity.type
_entity.pdbx_description
1 polymer ?
#
loop_
_entity_poly.entity_id
_entity_poly.type
_entity_poly.pdbx_seq_one_letter_code
_entity_poly.pdbx_strand_id
1 'polypeptide(L)'
;ADIDSITIPDNDIENKRNIHSLNVKLKANNNKSSYKSLYDEFLLDYNFNYIQGGMQENHLKLTAHLEHSNSWFNNDNNTQTLVADIRGEVDYIKQALFLLEFNPHLDFDGDFYNLHLGLRLDIKTNSTSIGGIYPDIKGSLFLFKKSAEFYAGIGGETKINTLNDILKENPFIISNLSNAGEFDYEKTKIALQAGFKFKALNKISGNIGIRFRKIDNHIFYISSFDNPNTFDILLNNCNLFNFITDIQFQ
;
A
#
# COMPACT_ATOMS: atom_id res chain seq x y z
N ALA A 1 6.33 3.27 -52.26
CA ALA A 1 7.04 3.64 -51.05
C ALA A 1 7.43 2.35 -50.37
N ASP A 2 8.68 1.95 -50.54
CA ASP A 2 9.24 0.74 -49.92
C ASP A 2 9.37 1.02 -48.42
N ILE A 3 8.78 0.16 -47.62
CA ILE A 3 9.02 0.12 -46.20
C ILE A 3 10.37 -0.60 -46.01
N ASP A 4 11.43 0.16 -45.78
CA ASP A 4 12.73 -0.39 -45.42
C ASP A 4 12.55 -1.29 -44.20
N SER A 5 13.01 -2.53 -44.35
CA SER A 5 13.02 -3.52 -43.29
C SER A 5 13.80 -2.95 -42.10
N ILE A 6 13.13 -2.76 -40.96
CA ILE A 6 13.76 -2.47 -39.70
C ILE A 6 14.62 -3.67 -39.35
N THR A 7 15.91 -3.56 -39.59
CA THR A 7 16.89 -4.54 -39.08
C THR A 7 17.02 -4.29 -37.58
N ILE A 8 16.40 -5.15 -36.80
CA ILE A 8 16.64 -5.21 -35.34
C ILE A 8 18.08 -5.70 -35.18
N PRO A 9 18.96 -4.96 -34.54
CA PRO A 9 20.33 -5.43 -34.30
C PRO A 9 20.31 -6.73 -33.49
N ASP A 10 21.08 -7.71 -33.91
CA ASP A 10 21.20 -9.04 -33.29
C ASP A 10 21.81 -9.00 -31.86
N ASN A 11 22.06 -7.80 -31.31
CA ASN A 11 22.60 -7.58 -29.98
C ASN A 11 21.57 -7.71 -28.84
N ASP A 12 20.29 -8.02 -29.12
CA ASP A 12 19.27 -8.15 -28.09
C ASP A 12 19.38 -9.40 -27.20
N ILE A 13 20.34 -10.29 -27.47
CA ILE A 13 20.54 -11.51 -26.66
C ILE A 13 21.30 -11.18 -25.35
N GLU A 14 22.04 -10.09 -25.27
CA GLU A 14 22.76 -9.68 -24.06
C GLU A 14 21.89 -9.01 -22.99
N ASN A 15 20.66 -8.65 -23.30
CA ASN A 15 19.75 -7.95 -22.39
C ASN A 15 18.78 -8.86 -21.62
N LYS A 16 19.00 -10.16 -21.57
CA LYS A 16 18.25 -11.04 -20.65
C LYS A 16 18.64 -10.73 -19.22
N ARG A 17 17.80 -9.96 -18.53
CA ARG A 17 17.98 -9.67 -17.11
C ARG A 17 17.42 -10.84 -16.31
N ASN A 18 18.26 -11.44 -15.50
CA ASN A 18 17.81 -12.39 -14.50
C ASN A 18 17.45 -11.61 -13.23
N ILE A 19 16.20 -11.74 -12.80
CA ILE A 19 15.72 -11.23 -11.51
C ILE A 19 15.59 -12.43 -10.59
N HIS A 20 16.31 -12.41 -9.48
CA HIS A 20 16.20 -13.43 -8.44
C HIS A 20 15.53 -12.81 -7.23
N SER A 21 14.48 -13.45 -6.75
CA SER A 21 13.77 -13.01 -5.55
C SER A 21 13.58 -14.16 -4.57
N LEU A 22 13.73 -13.85 -3.29
CA LEU A 22 13.42 -14.73 -2.18
C LEU A 22 12.46 -13.97 -1.26
N ASN A 23 11.32 -14.59 -0.93
CA ASN A 23 10.38 -14.08 0.05
C ASN A 23 10.17 -15.11 1.16
N VAL A 24 10.29 -14.67 2.40
CA VAL A 24 10.03 -15.48 3.59
C VAL A 24 9.01 -14.77 4.46
N LYS A 25 7.91 -15.44 4.78
CA LYS A 25 6.85 -14.93 5.67
C LYS A 25 6.66 -15.84 6.86
N LEU A 26 6.68 -15.26 8.05
CA LEU A 26 6.37 -15.94 9.30
C LEU A 26 5.20 -15.22 9.97
N LYS A 27 4.19 -15.98 10.36
CA LYS A 27 2.99 -15.46 11.01
C LYS A 27 2.80 -16.17 12.34
N ALA A 28 2.59 -15.41 13.41
CA ALA A 28 2.18 -15.90 14.71
C ALA A 28 0.93 -15.14 15.15
N ASN A 29 -0.07 -15.86 15.64
CA ASN A 29 -1.28 -15.28 16.21
C ASN A 29 -1.77 -16.10 17.39
N ASN A 30 -2.49 -15.46 18.30
CA ASN A 30 -3.26 -16.18 19.29
C ASN A 30 -4.69 -16.45 18.80
N ASN A 31 -5.30 -17.51 19.32
CA ASN A 31 -6.72 -17.79 19.03
C ASN A 31 -7.60 -17.02 20.01
N LYS A 32 -8.55 -16.24 19.53
CA LYS A 32 -9.60 -15.63 20.34
C LYS A 32 -10.39 -16.72 21.06
N SER A 33 -10.07 -17.01 22.31
CA SER A 33 -10.78 -18.01 23.11
C SER A 33 -11.93 -17.42 23.94
N SER A 34 -12.02 -16.11 24.11
CA SER A 34 -13.13 -15.42 24.79
C SER A 34 -13.24 -13.96 24.38
N TYR A 35 -14.46 -13.37 24.52
CA TYR A 35 -14.78 -11.96 24.22
C TYR A 35 -13.98 -10.91 25.02
N LYS A 36 -13.16 -11.33 25.96
CA LYS A 36 -12.35 -10.44 26.82
C LYS A 36 -10.84 -10.64 26.65
N SER A 37 -10.40 -11.47 25.72
CA SER A 37 -8.97 -11.70 25.49
C SER A 37 -8.41 -10.71 24.49
N LEU A 38 -7.21 -10.24 24.79
CA LEU A 38 -6.40 -9.52 23.81
C LEU A 38 -6.15 -10.45 22.62
N TYR A 39 -6.46 -10.00 21.42
CA TYR A 39 -6.04 -10.66 20.19
C TYR A 39 -4.76 -10.02 19.70
N ASP A 40 -3.78 -10.83 19.36
CA ASP A 40 -2.49 -10.39 18.84
C ASP A 40 -2.10 -11.22 17.62
N GLU A 41 -1.60 -10.53 16.63
CA GLU A 41 -1.04 -11.10 15.42
C GLU A 41 0.29 -10.45 15.12
N PHE A 42 1.31 -11.25 14.81
CA PHE A 42 2.63 -10.80 14.39
C PHE A 42 2.96 -11.39 13.03
N LEU A 43 3.44 -10.56 12.13
CA LEU A 43 3.90 -10.96 10.81
C LEU A 43 5.31 -10.43 10.58
N LEU A 44 6.22 -11.33 10.24
CA LEU A 44 7.54 -11.01 9.72
C LEU A 44 7.55 -11.34 8.22
N ASP A 45 7.93 -10.40 7.40
CA ASP A 45 8.10 -10.55 5.96
C ASP A 45 9.50 -10.09 5.56
N TYR A 46 10.29 -10.99 4.99
CA TYR A 46 11.61 -10.68 4.47
C TYR A 46 11.64 -10.92 2.97
N ASN A 47 12.09 -9.93 2.23
CA ASN A 47 12.25 -9.96 0.79
C ASN A 47 13.71 -9.66 0.43
N PHE A 48 14.28 -10.53 -0.38
CA PHE A 48 15.55 -10.31 -1.05
C PHE A 48 15.31 -10.27 -2.55
N ASN A 49 15.82 -9.25 -3.21
CA ASN A 49 15.77 -9.11 -4.66
C ASN A 49 17.16 -8.80 -5.20
N TYR A 50 17.50 -9.45 -6.29
CA TYR A 50 18.75 -9.23 -7.01
C TYR A 50 18.48 -9.12 -8.50
N ILE A 51 18.96 -8.05 -9.11
CA ILE A 51 18.94 -7.86 -10.57
C ILE A 51 20.36 -8.09 -11.09
N GLN A 52 20.51 -8.97 -12.05
CA GLN A 52 21.79 -9.17 -12.73
C GLN A 52 22.25 -7.85 -13.37
N GLY A 53 23.42 -7.40 -13.00
CA GLY A 53 23.98 -6.10 -13.41
C GLY A 53 24.16 -5.11 -12.26
N GLY A 54 23.82 -5.46 -11.02
CA GLY A 54 24.34 -4.79 -9.84
C GLY A 54 23.36 -4.20 -8.84
N MET A 55 22.04 -4.38 -8.99
CA MET A 55 21.10 -3.89 -7.98
C MET A 55 20.64 -5.01 -7.05
N GLN A 56 20.75 -4.75 -5.74
CA GLN A 56 20.38 -5.67 -4.68
C GLN A 56 19.54 -4.93 -3.66
N GLU A 57 18.47 -5.57 -3.21
CA GLU A 57 17.59 -5.11 -2.13
C GLU A 57 17.52 -6.15 -1.02
N ASN A 58 17.55 -5.67 0.22
CA ASN A 58 17.17 -6.42 1.40
C ASN A 58 16.07 -5.64 2.12
N HIS A 59 14.86 -6.15 2.10
CA HIS A 59 13.69 -5.54 2.73
C HIS A 59 13.16 -6.42 3.84
N LEU A 60 13.06 -5.86 5.04
CA LEU A 60 12.48 -6.51 6.22
C LEU A 60 11.29 -5.70 6.70
N LYS A 61 10.16 -6.36 6.88
CA LYS A 61 8.93 -5.78 7.42
C LYS A 61 8.44 -6.61 8.60
N LEU A 62 8.19 -5.94 9.70
CA LEU A 62 7.55 -6.50 10.89
C LEU A 62 6.22 -5.76 11.12
N THR A 63 5.13 -6.52 11.27
CA THR A 63 3.84 -5.96 11.66
C THR A 63 3.33 -6.63 12.91
N ALA A 64 2.72 -5.84 13.79
CA ALA A 64 2.00 -6.32 14.96
C ALA A 64 0.60 -5.69 14.95
N HIS A 65 -0.41 -6.52 15.15
CA HIS A 65 -1.80 -6.10 15.28
C HIS A 65 -2.30 -6.54 16.66
N LEU A 66 -2.72 -5.58 17.45
CA LEU A 66 -3.23 -5.78 18.81
C LEU A 66 -4.67 -5.30 18.86
N GLU A 67 -5.58 -6.18 19.24
CA GLU A 67 -7.02 -5.88 19.27
C GLU A 67 -7.61 -6.20 20.63
N HIS A 68 -8.39 -5.29 21.17
CA HIS A 68 -9.16 -5.49 22.41
C HIS A 68 -10.61 -5.06 22.20
N SER A 69 -11.53 -6.01 22.21
CA SER A 69 -12.96 -5.76 22.10
C SER A 69 -13.56 -5.52 23.48
N ASN A 70 -14.31 -4.45 23.66
CA ASN A 70 -15.02 -4.12 24.89
C ASN A 70 -16.38 -3.47 24.58
N SER A 71 -17.34 -3.64 25.46
CA SER A 71 -18.64 -2.94 25.43
C SER A 71 -18.59 -1.74 26.39
N TRP A 72 -17.87 -0.67 26.02
CA TRP A 72 -17.73 0.50 26.88
C TRP A 72 -19.04 1.31 27.01
N PHE A 73 -19.84 1.33 25.97
CA PHE A 73 -21.15 1.93 25.97
C PHE A 73 -22.18 0.80 25.95
N ASN A 74 -22.89 0.66 27.04
CA ASN A 74 -23.80 -0.43 27.37
C ASN A 74 -24.97 -0.57 26.35
N ASN A 75 -24.66 -0.98 25.12
CA ASN A 75 -25.66 -1.17 24.08
C ASN A 75 -25.37 -2.51 23.38
N ASP A 76 -26.22 -3.50 23.60
CA ASP A 76 -26.05 -4.88 23.13
C ASP A 76 -25.89 -5.02 21.60
N ASN A 77 -26.17 -3.96 20.85
CA ASN A 77 -26.14 -3.97 19.38
C ASN A 77 -24.90 -3.33 18.76
N ASN A 78 -23.96 -2.78 19.56
CA ASN A 78 -22.77 -2.12 19.04
C ASN A 78 -21.51 -2.70 19.68
N THR A 79 -20.63 -3.24 18.87
CA THR A 79 -19.29 -3.64 19.31
C THR A 79 -18.30 -2.50 19.12
N GLN A 80 -17.45 -2.33 20.12
CA GLN A 80 -16.37 -1.35 20.10
C GLN A 80 -15.07 -2.10 20.26
N THR A 81 -14.13 -1.80 19.38
CA THR A 81 -12.83 -2.45 19.39
C THR A 81 -11.74 -1.41 19.38
N LEU A 82 -10.87 -1.48 20.38
CA LEU A 82 -9.62 -0.72 20.39
C LEU A 82 -8.56 -1.55 19.67
N VAL A 83 -7.93 -0.96 18.69
CA VAL A 83 -6.87 -1.60 17.90
C VAL A 83 -5.62 -0.74 17.92
N ALA A 84 -4.48 -1.39 17.89
CA ALA A 84 -3.19 -0.76 17.65
C ALA A 84 -2.41 -1.58 16.62
N ASP A 85 -2.18 -0.99 15.46
CA ASP A 85 -1.31 -1.52 14.44
C ASP A 85 0.08 -0.89 14.54
N ILE A 86 1.10 -1.72 14.53
CA ILE A 86 2.50 -1.31 14.56
C ILE A 86 3.18 -1.93 13.34
N ARG A 87 3.91 -1.12 12.58
CA ARG A 87 4.68 -1.58 11.43
C ARG A 87 6.08 -1.01 11.48
N GLY A 88 7.07 -1.87 11.48
CA GLY A 88 8.48 -1.52 11.29
C GLY A 88 8.97 -2.05 9.95
N GLU A 89 9.60 -1.22 9.17
CA GLU A 89 10.20 -1.57 7.89
C GLU A 89 11.65 -1.08 7.82
N VAL A 90 12.51 -1.93 7.30
CA VAL A 90 13.89 -1.58 6.95
C VAL A 90 14.13 -2.02 5.52
N ASP A 91 14.57 -1.11 4.70
CA ASP A 91 14.94 -1.38 3.33
C ASP A 91 16.38 -0.95 3.07
N TYR A 92 17.15 -1.79 2.38
CA TYR A 92 18.51 -1.51 2.00
C TYR A 92 18.72 -1.84 0.53
N ILE A 93 18.84 -0.79 -0.28
CA ILE A 93 19.22 -0.90 -1.69
C ILE A 93 20.61 -0.25 -1.88
N LYS A 94 20.70 1.05 -1.75
CA LYS A 94 21.96 1.84 -1.77
C LYS A 94 22.22 2.50 -0.43
N GLN A 95 21.16 2.79 0.29
CA GLN A 95 21.15 3.34 1.64
C GLN A 95 20.12 2.61 2.47
N ALA A 96 20.29 2.64 3.79
CA ALA A 96 19.30 2.09 4.70
C ALA A 96 18.16 3.10 4.90
N LEU A 97 16.94 2.70 4.59
CA LEU A 97 15.71 3.40 4.91
C LEU A 97 15.01 2.66 6.05
N PHE A 98 14.54 3.39 7.02
CA PHE A 98 13.78 2.86 8.15
C PHE A 98 12.47 3.62 8.31
N LEU A 99 11.36 2.88 8.42
CA LEU A 99 10.03 3.41 8.69
C LEU A 99 9.42 2.67 9.87
N LEU A 100 8.97 3.43 10.86
CA LEU A 100 8.14 2.93 11.95
C LEU A 100 6.80 3.64 11.90
N GLU A 101 5.73 2.86 11.82
CA GLU A 101 4.36 3.33 11.85
C GLU A 101 3.67 2.82 13.11
N PHE A 102 2.89 3.70 13.74
CA PHE A 102 1.99 3.39 14.82
C PHE A 102 0.60 3.94 14.49
N ASN A 103 -0.40 3.08 14.40
CA ASN A 103 -1.76 3.43 14.04
C ASN A 103 -2.77 2.93 15.10
N PRO A 104 -2.96 3.68 16.20
CA PRO A 104 -4.02 3.41 17.15
C PRO A 104 -5.37 3.87 16.58
N HIS A 105 -6.40 3.03 16.73
CA HIS A 105 -7.74 3.36 16.26
C HIS A 105 -8.83 2.69 17.08
N LEU A 106 -10.04 3.23 16.96
CA LEU A 106 -11.27 2.72 17.53
C LEU A 106 -12.23 2.35 16.40
N ASP A 107 -12.70 1.12 16.42
CA ASP A 107 -13.72 0.64 15.51
C ASP A 107 -15.05 0.52 16.24
N PHE A 108 -16.10 1.05 15.61
CA PHE A 108 -17.47 0.99 16.06
C PHE A 108 -18.29 0.26 15.00
N ASP A 109 -18.79 -0.92 15.35
CA ASP A 109 -19.63 -1.72 14.48
C ASP A 109 -21.06 -1.72 14.98
N GLY A 110 -21.96 -1.17 14.17
CA GLY A 110 -23.40 -1.14 14.42
C GLY A 110 -24.18 -1.81 13.28
N ASP A 111 -25.48 -1.96 13.49
CA ASP A 111 -26.39 -2.55 12.49
C ASP A 111 -26.47 -1.71 11.22
N PHE A 112 -26.38 -0.38 11.36
CA PHE A 112 -26.59 0.59 10.28
C PHE A 112 -25.33 1.35 9.89
N TYR A 113 -24.24 1.21 10.63
CA TYR A 113 -23.01 1.93 10.38
C TYR A 113 -21.78 1.17 10.84
N ASN A 114 -20.64 1.47 10.20
CA ASN A 114 -19.32 1.20 10.74
C ASN A 114 -18.56 2.52 10.78
N LEU A 115 -17.83 2.75 11.85
CA LEU A 115 -17.00 3.94 12.01
C LEU A 115 -15.63 3.54 12.54
N HIS A 116 -14.59 3.94 11.83
CA HIS A 116 -13.19 3.78 12.17
C HIS A 116 -12.59 5.16 12.45
N LEU A 117 -12.07 5.34 13.65
CA LEU A 117 -11.45 6.59 14.10
C LEU A 117 -10.02 6.32 14.54
N GLY A 118 -9.07 6.68 13.72
CA GLY A 118 -7.65 6.43 13.93
C GLY A 118 -6.77 7.62 13.65
N LEU A 119 -5.53 7.50 14.10
CA LEU A 119 -4.44 8.42 13.86
C LEU A 119 -3.18 7.63 13.53
N ARG A 120 -2.60 7.87 12.37
CA ARG A 120 -1.34 7.24 11.96
C ARG A 120 -0.17 8.15 12.24
N LEU A 121 0.83 7.62 12.92
CA LEU A 121 2.08 8.27 13.27
C LEU A 121 3.23 7.55 12.58
N ASP A 122 3.96 8.24 11.70
CA ASP A 122 5.08 7.70 10.96
C ASP A 122 6.38 8.34 11.42
N ILE A 123 7.38 7.52 11.72
CA ILE A 123 8.75 7.94 12.04
C ILE A 123 9.66 7.33 10.98
N LYS A 124 10.46 8.17 10.32
CA LYS A 124 11.40 7.75 9.28
C LYS A 124 12.81 8.26 9.57
N THR A 125 13.80 7.49 9.18
CA THR A 125 15.20 7.91 9.23
C THR A 125 15.65 8.46 7.88
N ASN A 126 16.79 9.13 7.90
CA ASN A 126 17.45 9.66 6.71
C ASN A 126 16.77 10.85 6.04
N SER A 127 15.91 11.57 6.75
CA SER A 127 15.41 12.85 6.29
C SER A 127 15.47 13.88 7.41
N THR A 128 15.57 15.14 7.04
CA THR A 128 15.52 16.29 7.97
C THR A 128 14.15 16.49 8.63
N SER A 129 13.16 15.69 8.28
CA SER A 129 11.80 15.76 8.81
C SER A 129 11.44 14.48 9.55
N ILE A 130 11.06 14.62 10.81
CA ILE A 130 10.30 13.62 11.56
C ILE A 130 9.08 13.26 10.73
N GLY A 131 8.80 11.95 10.56
CA GLY A 131 7.67 11.34 9.91
C GLY A 131 6.42 12.17 9.58
N GLY A 132 5.30 11.56 9.63
CA GLY A 132 4.00 12.21 9.39
C GLY A 132 3.02 11.91 10.52
N ILE A 133 2.05 12.79 10.66
CA ILE A 133 0.84 12.53 11.44
C ILE A 133 -0.31 12.63 10.47
N TYR A 134 -1.09 11.55 10.35
CA TYR A 134 -2.18 11.46 9.39
C TYR A 134 -3.46 11.04 10.09
N PRO A 135 -4.61 11.62 9.73
CA PRO A 135 -5.89 11.03 10.11
C PRO A 135 -6.04 9.65 9.46
N ASP A 136 -6.70 8.74 10.13
CA ASP A 136 -7.21 7.47 9.56
C ASP A 136 -8.66 7.33 9.99
N ILE A 137 -9.54 7.99 9.25
CA ILE A 137 -10.97 8.05 9.55
C ILE A 137 -11.74 7.46 8.38
N LYS A 138 -12.59 6.48 8.66
CA LYS A 138 -13.44 5.83 7.67
C LYS A 138 -14.84 5.64 8.26
N GLY A 139 -15.85 5.80 7.44
CA GLY A 139 -17.23 5.57 7.85
C GLY A 139 -18.03 4.91 6.73
N SER A 140 -18.95 4.05 7.13
CA SER A 140 -19.93 3.43 6.25
C SER A 140 -21.33 3.52 6.85
N LEU A 141 -22.33 3.75 5.99
CA LEU A 141 -23.74 3.71 6.33
C LEU A 141 -24.42 2.62 5.51
N PHE A 142 -25.07 1.70 6.20
CA PHE A 142 -25.76 0.58 5.60
C PHE A 142 -27.25 0.87 5.45
N LEU A 143 -27.77 0.62 4.27
CA LEU A 143 -29.18 0.77 3.93
C LEU A 143 -29.77 -0.56 3.46
N PHE A 144 -31.08 -0.69 3.53
CA PHE A 144 -31.83 -1.84 3.01
C PHE A 144 -31.27 -3.19 3.48
N LYS A 145 -31.07 -3.35 4.80
CA LYS A 145 -30.51 -4.57 5.40
C LYS A 145 -29.14 -4.93 4.82
N LYS A 146 -28.24 -3.92 4.68
CA LYS A 146 -26.89 -4.06 4.12
C LYS A 146 -26.83 -4.39 2.62
N SER A 147 -27.93 -4.18 1.88
CA SER A 147 -27.91 -4.31 0.42
C SER A 147 -27.32 -3.08 -0.27
N ALA A 148 -27.17 -1.98 0.45
CA ALA A 148 -26.51 -0.77 -0.02
C ALA A 148 -25.61 -0.19 1.09
N GLU A 149 -24.44 0.33 0.72
CA GLU A 149 -23.47 0.92 1.62
C GLU A 149 -22.92 2.20 1.00
N PHE A 150 -23.08 3.32 1.70
CA PHE A 150 -22.30 4.53 1.42
C PHE A 150 -21.07 4.53 2.29
N TYR A 151 -19.91 4.80 1.72
CA TYR A 151 -18.66 4.91 2.46
C TYR A 151 -17.93 6.20 2.12
N ALA A 152 -17.21 6.70 3.12
CA ALA A 152 -16.30 7.82 2.96
C ALA A 152 -15.10 7.64 3.90
N GLY A 153 -13.97 8.26 3.54
CA GLY A 153 -12.79 8.19 4.38
C GLY A 153 -11.77 9.27 4.05
N ILE A 154 -10.96 9.58 5.04
CA ILE A 154 -9.80 10.44 4.95
C ILE A 154 -8.61 9.74 5.60
N GLY A 155 -7.44 9.80 4.95
CA GLY A 155 -6.22 9.20 5.45
C GLY A 155 -4.98 9.84 4.86
N GLY A 156 -3.85 9.27 5.23
CA GLY A 156 -2.54 9.56 4.69
C GLY A 156 -1.57 8.49 5.15
N GLU A 157 -0.41 8.42 4.54
CA GLU A 157 0.60 7.40 4.86
C GLU A 157 1.97 7.77 4.32
N THR A 158 2.98 7.19 4.93
CA THR A 158 4.32 7.13 4.36
C THR A 158 4.63 5.68 4.00
N LYS A 159 5.24 5.43 2.86
CA LYS A 159 5.74 4.10 2.48
C LYS A 159 7.16 4.19 1.95
N ILE A 160 7.93 3.12 2.09
CA ILE A 160 9.22 2.96 1.42
C ILE A 160 8.93 2.48 -0.01
N ASN A 161 9.57 3.10 -1.00
CA ASN A 161 9.55 2.63 -2.38
C ASN A 161 10.55 1.47 -2.52
N THR A 162 10.05 0.24 -2.50
CA THR A 162 10.88 -0.96 -2.59
C THR A 162 11.16 -1.34 -4.04
N LEU A 163 12.33 -1.94 -4.28
CA LEU A 163 12.65 -2.49 -5.60
C LEU A 163 11.64 -3.55 -6.03
N ASN A 164 11.16 -4.36 -5.08
CA ASN A 164 10.16 -5.38 -5.34
C ASN A 164 8.85 -4.78 -5.89
N ASP A 165 8.40 -3.64 -5.35
CA ASP A 165 7.18 -2.98 -5.82
C ASP A 165 7.39 -2.36 -7.20
N ILE A 166 8.55 -1.72 -7.40
CA ILE A 166 8.95 -1.13 -8.68
C ILE A 166 9.01 -2.19 -9.77
N LEU A 167 9.63 -3.35 -9.50
CA LEU A 167 9.74 -4.45 -10.47
C LEU A 167 8.39 -5.09 -10.80
N LYS A 168 7.47 -5.14 -9.86
CA LYS A 168 6.11 -5.62 -10.12
C LYS A 168 5.31 -4.69 -11.03
N GLU A 169 5.51 -3.37 -10.89
CA GLU A 169 4.86 -2.38 -11.73
C GLU A 169 5.53 -2.26 -13.10
N ASN A 170 6.86 -2.25 -13.15
CA ASN A 170 7.62 -2.16 -14.38
C ASN A 170 8.91 -2.99 -14.32
N PRO A 171 8.92 -4.22 -14.90
CA PRO A 171 10.10 -5.08 -14.91
C PRO A 171 11.22 -4.58 -15.85
N PHE A 172 10.98 -3.56 -16.67
CA PHE A 172 11.91 -3.04 -17.65
C PHE A 172 12.73 -1.83 -17.16
N ILE A 173 12.81 -1.63 -15.84
CA ILE A 173 13.64 -0.58 -15.25
C ILE A 173 15.14 -0.86 -15.50
N ILE A 174 15.94 0.20 -15.57
CA ILE A 174 17.39 0.06 -15.74
C ILE A 174 18.00 -0.63 -14.52
N SER A 175 18.91 -1.61 -14.76
CA SER A 175 19.59 -2.34 -13.69
C SER A 175 20.56 -1.47 -12.89
N ASN A 176 21.02 -0.35 -13.47
CA ASN A 176 21.86 0.62 -12.79
C ASN A 176 21.11 1.96 -12.70
N LEU A 177 20.30 2.11 -11.64
CA LEU A 177 19.59 3.35 -11.32
C LEU A 177 20.54 4.44 -10.78
N SER A 178 21.74 4.57 -11.34
CA SER A 178 22.74 5.55 -10.90
C SER A 178 22.25 7.00 -11.05
N ASN A 179 21.36 7.24 -12.00
CA ASN A 179 20.74 8.54 -12.27
C ASN A 179 19.31 8.67 -11.71
N ALA A 180 18.65 7.57 -11.40
CA ALA A 180 17.40 7.61 -10.69
C ALA A 180 17.70 8.12 -9.28
N GLY A 181 17.17 9.26 -8.91
CA GLY A 181 17.36 9.86 -7.60
C GLY A 181 17.33 8.81 -6.48
N GLU A 182 17.82 9.17 -5.36
CA GLU A 182 17.89 8.27 -4.20
C GLU A 182 16.53 7.63 -3.96
N PHE A 183 16.49 6.32 -3.76
CA PHE A 183 15.29 5.66 -3.25
C PHE A 183 14.86 6.37 -1.98
N ASP A 184 13.65 6.84 -1.94
CA ASP A 184 13.12 7.65 -0.85
C ASP A 184 11.69 7.19 -0.52
N TYR A 185 11.11 7.82 0.47
CA TYR A 185 9.76 7.56 0.90
C TYR A 185 8.75 8.26 -0.02
N GLU A 186 7.74 7.53 -0.45
CA GLU A 186 6.52 8.13 -0.98
C GLU A 186 5.63 8.56 0.19
N LYS A 187 5.12 9.78 0.13
CA LYS A 187 4.27 10.35 1.17
C LYS A 187 2.93 10.77 0.61
N THR A 188 1.90 10.03 0.93
CA THR A 188 0.51 10.45 0.70
C THR A 188 0.10 11.42 1.80
N LYS A 189 0.15 12.73 1.55
CA LYS A 189 -0.21 13.77 2.53
C LYS A 189 -1.68 13.71 2.92
N ILE A 190 -2.52 13.45 1.95
CA ILE A 190 -3.96 13.32 2.13
C ILE A 190 -4.51 12.36 1.08
N ALA A 191 -5.35 11.46 1.53
CA ALA A 191 -6.18 10.59 0.71
C ALA A 191 -7.64 10.79 1.10
N LEU A 192 -8.48 11.14 0.15
CA LEU A 192 -9.93 11.24 0.32
C LEU A 192 -10.57 10.16 -0.53
N GLN A 193 -11.56 9.49 0.00
CA GLN A 193 -12.35 8.54 -0.76
C GLN A 193 -13.81 8.63 -0.38
N ALA A 194 -14.70 8.39 -1.34
CA ALA A 194 -16.13 8.23 -1.11
C ALA A 194 -16.72 7.34 -2.19
N GLY A 195 -17.77 6.62 -1.86
CA GLY A 195 -18.42 5.75 -2.83
C GLY A 195 -19.66 5.07 -2.30
N PHE A 196 -20.18 4.22 -3.16
CA PHE A 196 -21.42 3.49 -2.96
C PHE A 196 -21.23 2.05 -3.41
N LYS A 197 -21.51 1.10 -2.52
CA LYS A 197 -21.59 -0.33 -2.84
C LYS A 197 -23.04 -0.77 -2.82
N PHE A 198 -23.39 -1.70 -3.69
CA PHE A 198 -24.72 -2.28 -3.73
C PHE A 198 -24.71 -3.77 -4.04
N LYS A 199 -25.75 -4.46 -3.56
CA LYS A 199 -26.01 -5.86 -3.88
C LYS A 199 -27.48 -6.02 -4.20
N ALA A 200 -27.79 -6.42 -5.44
CA ALA A 200 -29.14 -6.62 -5.93
C ALA A 200 -29.43 -8.09 -6.20
N LEU A 201 -30.52 -8.62 -5.62
CA LEU A 201 -31.07 -9.96 -5.87
C LEU A 201 -30.07 -11.12 -5.71
N ASN A 202 -29.04 -10.96 -4.93
CA ASN A 202 -27.90 -11.91 -4.76
C ASN A 202 -27.21 -12.29 -6.09
N LYS A 203 -27.46 -11.58 -7.17
CA LYS A 203 -26.93 -11.86 -8.50
C LYS A 203 -26.00 -10.77 -9.02
N ILE A 204 -26.21 -9.55 -8.58
CA ILE A 204 -25.47 -8.39 -9.05
C ILE A 204 -24.93 -7.66 -7.82
N SER A 205 -23.65 -7.42 -7.80
CA SER A 205 -23.01 -6.52 -6.85
C SER A 205 -22.15 -5.51 -7.57
N GLY A 206 -22.00 -4.34 -6.99
CA GLY A 206 -21.16 -3.32 -7.60
C GLY A 206 -20.63 -2.32 -6.58
N ASN A 207 -19.59 -1.63 -6.98
CA ASN A 207 -18.96 -0.54 -6.26
C ASN A 207 -18.69 0.60 -7.23
N ILE A 208 -19.12 1.80 -6.88
CA ILE A 208 -18.83 3.04 -7.61
C ILE A 208 -18.25 4.02 -6.61
N GLY A 209 -17.08 4.60 -6.92
CA GLY A 209 -16.43 5.50 -5.99
C GLY A 209 -15.44 6.41 -6.65
N ILE A 210 -14.99 7.36 -5.87
CA ILE A 210 -13.94 8.31 -6.22
C ILE A 210 -12.85 8.29 -5.14
N ARG A 211 -11.62 8.51 -5.57
CA ARG A 211 -10.48 8.67 -4.67
C ARG A 211 -9.59 9.80 -5.18
N PHE A 212 -9.25 10.69 -4.28
CA PHE A 212 -8.26 11.74 -4.48
C PHE A 212 -7.06 11.50 -3.57
N ARG A 213 -5.84 11.64 -4.09
CA ARG A 213 -4.60 11.57 -3.30
C ARG A 213 -3.66 12.69 -3.70
N LYS A 214 -3.06 13.32 -2.70
CA LYS A 214 -1.93 14.25 -2.86
C LYS A 214 -0.67 13.57 -2.37
N ILE A 215 0.27 13.34 -3.28
CA ILE A 215 1.44 12.49 -3.04
C ILE A 215 2.71 13.28 -3.32
N ASP A 216 3.66 13.19 -2.38
CA ASP A 216 5.03 13.65 -2.61
C ASP A 216 5.92 12.42 -2.92
N ASN A 217 6.91 12.61 -3.78
CA ASN A 217 7.87 11.60 -4.21
C ASN A 217 7.21 10.35 -4.84
N HIS A 218 6.16 10.54 -5.62
CA HIS A 218 5.56 9.47 -6.40
C HIS A 218 6.48 9.02 -7.53
N ILE A 219 6.53 7.72 -7.77
CA ILE A 219 7.35 7.14 -8.83
C ILE A 219 6.67 7.34 -10.18
N PHE A 220 7.43 7.91 -11.12
CA PHE A 220 7.09 7.95 -12.54
C PHE A 220 8.15 7.19 -13.32
N TYR A 221 7.72 6.43 -14.31
CA TYR A 221 8.59 5.72 -15.23
C TYR A 221 8.75 6.55 -16.49
N ILE A 222 9.99 6.92 -16.81
CA ILE A 222 10.32 7.68 -18.01
C ILE A 222 11.23 6.82 -18.90
N SER A 223 11.08 6.92 -20.22
CA SER A 223 11.96 6.21 -21.15
C SER A 223 13.40 6.63 -20.91
N SER A 224 14.30 5.65 -20.81
CA SER A 224 15.72 5.95 -20.66
C SER A 224 16.26 6.62 -21.91
N PHE A 225 17.15 7.60 -21.70
CA PHE A 225 17.81 8.28 -22.81
C PHE A 225 18.82 7.36 -23.51
N ASP A 226 19.51 6.51 -22.74
CA ASP A 226 20.60 5.66 -23.26
C ASP A 226 20.08 4.37 -23.91
N ASN A 227 18.90 3.89 -23.47
CA ASN A 227 18.29 2.67 -24.00
C ASN A 227 16.75 2.81 -24.02
N PRO A 228 16.14 3.00 -25.20
CA PRO A 228 14.71 3.25 -25.33
C PRO A 228 13.83 2.04 -24.91
N ASN A 229 14.40 0.84 -24.74
CA ASN A 229 13.71 -0.35 -24.28
C ASN A 229 13.68 -0.47 -22.73
N THR A 230 14.23 0.51 -22.03
CA THR A 230 14.30 0.52 -20.58
C THR A 230 13.74 1.81 -20.00
N PHE A 231 13.41 1.80 -18.72
CA PHE A 231 12.84 2.94 -18.02
C PHE A 231 13.71 3.37 -16.86
N ASP A 232 13.84 4.68 -16.73
CA ASP A 232 14.35 5.34 -15.54
C ASP A 232 13.22 5.70 -14.59
N ILE A 233 13.56 5.94 -13.33
CA ILE A 233 12.64 6.36 -12.28
C ILE A 233 12.82 7.86 -12.05
N LEU A 234 11.69 8.57 -12.03
CA LEU A 234 11.59 9.96 -11.62
C LEU A 234 10.68 10.08 -10.42
N LEU A 235 11.18 10.63 -9.32
CA LEU A 235 10.37 10.98 -8.15
C LEU A 235 9.82 12.39 -8.30
N ASN A 236 8.51 12.55 -8.24
CA ASN A 236 7.87 13.87 -8.31
C ASN A 236 6.59 13.92 -7.50
N ASN A 237 6.16 15.13 -7.19
CA ASN A 237 4.89 15.37 -6.49
C ASN A 237 3.73 15.32 -7.48
N CYS A 238 2.64 14.70 -7.08
CA CYS A 238 1.45 14.63 -7.92
C CYS A 238 0.14 14.66 -7.13
N ASN A 239 -0.93 14.98 -7.87
CA ASN A 239 -2.29 14.78 -7.41
C ASN A 239 -2.92 13.69 -8.28
N LEU A 240 -3.41 12.63 -7.66
CA LEU A 240 -4.07 11.53 -8.35
C LEU A 240 -5.56 11.57 -8.07
N PHE A 241 -6.34 11.49 -9.13
CA PHE A 241 -7.79 11.31 -9.04
C PHE A 241 -8.16 10.00 -9.72
N ASN A 242 -8.82 9.11 -8.99
CA ASN A 242 -9.24 7.81 -9.48
C ASN A 242 -10.77 7.72 -9.42
N PHE A 243 -11.37 7.27 -10.51
CA PHE A 243 -12.73 6.79 -10.55
C PHE A 243 -12.70 5.26 -10.43
N ILE A 244 -13.48 4.72 -9.49
CA ILE A 244 -13.52 3.29 -9.18
C ILE A 244 -14.90 2.78 -9.62
N THR A 245 -14.91 1.75 -10.45
CA THR A 245 -16.14 1.05 -10.77
C THR A 245 -15.83 -0.44 -10.87
N ASP A 246 -16.65 -1.23 -10.20
CA ASP A 246 -16.60 -2.70 -10.22
C ASP A 246 -18.04 -3.20 -10.24
N ILE A 247 -18.36 -4.09 -11.18
CA ILE A 247 -19.67 -4.72 -11.30
C ILE A 247 -19.43 -6.21 -11.50
N GLN A 248 -20.03 -7.02 -10.63
CA GLN A 248 -19.91 -8.47 -10.63
C GLN A 248 -21.27 -9.11 -10.81
N PHE A 249 -21.31 -10.11 -11.67
CA PHE A 249 -22.48 -10.98 -11.91
C PHE A 249 -22.17 -12.37 -11.36
N GLN A 250 -23.11 -12.91 -10.57
CA GLN A 250 -23.02 -14.27 -9.99
C GLN A 250 -24.07 -15.20 -10.60
#